data_843ee21ef7dbfaef85cb0b719d44b312
#
_entry.id   843ee21ef7dbfaef85cb0b719d44b312
#
_cell.length_a   1.000
_cell.length_b   1.000
_cell.length_c   1.000
_cell.angle_alpha   90.00
_cell.angle_beta   90.00
_cell.angle_gamma   90.00
#
_symmetry.space_group_name_H-M   'P 1'
#
loop_
_entity.id
_entity.type
_entity.pdbx_description
1 polymer ?
#
loop_
_entity_poly.entity_id
_entity_poly.type
_entity_poly.pdbx_seq_one_letter_code
_entity_poly.pdbx_strand_id
1 'polypeptide(L)'
;MQLRLDEQQTEQYLIMQSIEEDCSVDINEKLEYPPVAISLGETLIKGKNKDMLLPIPIGTYGNFSFVQAPPKTKKTFFISLLASVYLSDQNHFGGNLKGHREGKELIHIDTEMGKWHCQKVFKRVAEMSGTSDSYLTYGLRRIGYKDRINFIDYCLEHKAKNAGLLIVDGIADLCADVNNIEESNACVQRLMEWSAKYNVHIMCVIHSNFGSDKPTGHLGSFLEKKAETQIQLEANTVNKEWITVKCKRSRGYAFDTFSFKVNEIGLPEIVGNLYDPLQN
;
A
#
# COMPACT_ATOMS: atom_id res chain seq x y z
N MET A 1 -40.32 -29.52 16.61
CA MET A 1 -39.62 -30.45 15.69
C MET A 1 -38.26 -29.88 15.43
N GLN A 2 -37.23 -30.26 16.21
CA GLN A 2 -35.85 -29.83 16.01
C GLN A 2 -35.29 -30.61 14.86
N LEU A 3 -35.02 -29.97 13.73
CA LEU A 3 -34.24 -30.53 12.62
C LEU A 3 -32.85 -30.83 13.15
N ARG A 4 -32.46 -32.10 13.27
CA ARG A 4 -31.06 -32.50 13.47
C ARG A 4 -30.34 -32.24 12.13
N LEU A 5 -29.52 -31.23 12.09
CA LEU A 5 -28.57 -31.01 11.01
C LEU A 5 -27.55 -32.16 11.01
N ASP A 6 -27.12 -32.62 9.84
CA ASP A 6 -25.97 -33.52 9.76
C ASP A 6 -24.67 -32.74 10.10
N GLU A 7 -23.56 -33.46 10.27
CA GLU A 7 -22.29 -32.86 10.68
C GLU A 7 -21.83 -31.75 9.71
N GLN A 8 -22.01 -31.96 8.40
CA GLN A 8 -21.63 -31.03 7.36
C GLN A 8 -22.49 -29.76 7.36
N GLN A 9 -23.79 -29.91 7.61
CA GLN A 9 -24.72 -28.80 7.77
C GLN A 9 -24.44 -28.01 9.06
N THR A 10 -24.03 -28.70 10.12
CA THR A 10 -23.65 -28.05 11.38
C THR A 10 -22.37 -27.23 11.23
N GLU A 11 -21.36 -27.77 10.57
CA GLU A 11 -20.11 -27.07 10.28
C GLU A 11 -20.35 -25.81 9.42
N GLN A 12 -21.15 -25.95 8.35
CA GLN A 12 -21.50 -24.82 7.49
C GLN A 12 -22.29 -23.74 8.24
N TYR A 13 -23.18 -24.13 9.14
CA TYR A 13 -23.92 -23.20 9.96
C TYR A 13 -23.02 -22.42 10.92
N LEU A 14 -22.05 -23.07 11.56
CA LEU A 14 -21.08 -22.42 12.44
C LEU A 14 -20.19 -21.43 11.69
N ILE A 15 -19.77 -21.77 10.46
CA ILE A 15 -19.05 -20.86 9.58
C ILE A 15 -19.88 -19.62 9.27
N MET A 16 -21.17 -19.78 8.93
CA MET A 16 -22.03 -18.64 8.63
C MET A 16 -22.30 -17.77 9.85
N GLN A 17 -22.42 -18.36 11.05
CA GLN A 17 -22.52 -17.59 12.29
C GLN A 17 -21.25 -16.76 12.54
N SER A 18 -20.07 -17.33 12.38
CA SER A 18 -18.81 -16.60 12.50
C SER A 18 -18.71 -15.45 11.49
N ILE A 19 -19.14 -15.66 10.24
CA ILE A 19 -19.19 -14.61 9.24
C ILE A 19 -20.19 -13.51 9.62
N GLU A 20 -21.36 -13.87 10.16
CA GLU A 20 -22.34 -12.89 10.63
C GLU A 20 -21.79 -12.02 11.75
N GLU A 21 -21.12 -12.63 12.74
CA GLU A 21 -20.48 -11.92 13.85
C GLU A 21 -19.39 -10.97 13.37
N ASP A 22 -18.53 -11.43 12.46
CA ASP A 22 -17.40 -10.66 11.93
C ASP A 22 -17.82 -9.54 10.95
N CYS A 23 -18.93 -9.75 10.22
CA CYS A 23 -19.36 -8.85 9.15
C CYS A 23 -20.53 -7.95 9.50
N SER A 24 -21.15 -8.14 10.68
CA SER A 24 -22.25 -7.31 11.16
C SER A 24 -21.79 -5.87 11.41
N VAL A 25 -22.55 -4.89 10.92
CA VAL A 25 -22.26 -3.47 11.11
C VAL A 25 -23.44 -2.80 11.81
N ASP A 26 -23.24 -2.34 13.05
CA ASP A 26 -24.24 -1.55 13.76
C ASP A 26 -24.25 -0.12 13.23
N ILE A 27 -25.35 0.31 12.62
CA ILE A 27 -25.55 1.67 12.10
C ILE A 27 -25.52 2.76 13.17
N ASN A 28 -25.68 2.41 14.44
CA ASN A 28 -25.65 3.33 15.58
C ASN A 28 -24.26 3.39 16.25
N GLU A 29 -23.35 2.51 15.88
CA GLU A 29 -21.97 2.54 16.36
C GLU A 29 -21.26 3.77 15.84
N LYS A 30 -20.56 4.49 16.74
CA LYS A 30 -19.67 5.58 16.33
C LYS A 30 -18.32 5.02 15.93
N LEU A 31 -18.19 4.70 14.68
CA LEU A 31 -16.89 4.31 14.12
C LEU A 31 -15.99 5.54 13.97
N GLU A 32 -14.73 5.39 14.35
CA GLU A 32 -13.69 6.37 14.07
C GLU A 32 -13.25 6.26 12.60
N TYR A 33 -12.67 7.35 12.08
CA TYR A 33 -12.04 7.30 10.74
C TYR A 33 -10.89 6.27 10.76
N PRO A 34 -10.74 5.45 9.71
CA PRO A 34 -9.67 4.46 9.68
C PRO A 34 -8.31 5.11 9.95
N PRO A 35 -7.51 4.56 10.89
CA PRO A 35 -6.20 5.13 11.18
C PRO A 35 -5.32 5.18 9.96
N VAL A 36 -4.63 6.30 9.76
CA VAL A 36 -3.77 6.52 8.61
C VAL A 36 -2.43 5.80 8.80
N ALA A 37 -1.94 5.14 7.75
CA ALA A 37 -0.60 4.53 7.73
C ALA A 37 0.44 5.49 7.16
N ILE A 38 0.11 6.15 6.04
CA ILE A 38 0.95 7.16 5.38
C ILE A 38 0.06 8.29 4.88
N SER A 39 0.44 9.55 5.11
CA SER A 39 -0.28 10.74 4.65
C SER A 39 0.63 11.72 3.90
N LEU A 40 0.01 12.55 3.06
CA LEU A 40 0.63 13.71 2.45
C LEU A 40 -0.28 14.94 2.59
N GLY A 41 0.16 15.88 3.41
CA GLY A 41 -0.61 17.09 3.72
C GLY A 41 -1.77 16.83 4.67
N GLU A 42 -2.55 17.87 4.90
CA GLU A 42 -3.69 17.91 5.80
C GLU A 42 -4.85 18.66 5.15
N THR A 43 -6.07 18.32 5.52
CA THR A 43 -7.29 18.99 5.06
C THR A 43 -8.15 19.44 6.23
N LEU A 44 -8.76 20.64 6.11
CA LEU A 44 -9.66 21.17 7.12
C LEU A 44 -11.07 20.67 6.88
N ILE A 45 -11.58 19.86 7.81
CA ILE A 45 -12.97 19.43 7.80
C ILE A 45 -13.78 20.33 8.73
N LYS A 46 -14.79 21.00 8.16
CA LYS A 46 -15.72 21.85 8.93
C LYS A 46 -16.68 20.96 9.73
N GLY A 47 -16.55 20.98 11.05
CA GLY A 47 -17.44 20.27 11.96
C GLY A 47 -18.55 21.15 12.48
N LYS A 48 -19.67 20.56 12.97
CA LYS A 48 -20.77 21.30 13.58
C LYS A 48 -20.35 22.12 14.82
N ASN A 49 -19.37 21.63 15.59
CA ASN A 49 -18.92 22.23 16.83
C ASN A 49 -17.46 22.73 16.79
N LYS A 50 -16.63 22.13 15.95
CA LYS A 50 -15.21 22.46 15.82
C LYS A 50 -14.68 21.94 14.48
N ASP A 51 -13.92 22.80 13.82
CA ASP A 51 -13.15 22.39 12.64
C ASP A 51 -12.01 21.46 13.06
N MET A 52 -11.75 20.45 12.25
CA MET A 52 -10.70 19.45 12.50
C MET A 52 -9.76 19.42 11.31
N LEU A 53 -8.45 19.46 11.60
CA LEU A 53 -7.42 19.23 10.62
C LEU A 53 -7.11 17.74 10.57
N LEU A 54 -7.32 17.10 9.44
CA LEU A 54 -7.09 15.66 9.25
C LEU A 54 -6.02 15.42 8.21
N PRO A 55 -5.14 14.42 8.43
CA PRO A 55 -4.16 14.02 7.43
C PRO A 55 -4.85 13.51 6.16
N ILE A 56 -4.33 13.87 4.99
CA ILE A 56 -4.78 13.33 3.70
C ILE A 56 -4.08 11.98 3.48
N PRO A 57 -4.80 10.84 3.51
CA PRO A 57 -4.18 9.55 3.46
C PRO A 57 -3.65 9.22 2.05
N ILE A 58 -2.43 8.72 1.99
CA ILE A 58 -1.93 7.89 0.88
C ILE A 58 -2.46 6.47 1.07
N GLY A 59 -2.59 6.04 2.33
CA GLY A 59 -3.17 4.80 2.71
C GLY A 59 -3.56 4.73 4.19
N THR A 60 -4.67 4.01 4.46
CA THR A 60 -5.16 3.74 5.81
C THR A 60 -5.01 2.28 6.16
N TYR A 61 -4.94 1.95 7.44
CA TYR A 61 -4.94 0.56 7.90
C TYR A 61 -6.25 -0.13 7.49
N GLY A 62 -6.17 -1.44 7.21
CA GLY A 62 -7.31 -2.22 6.73
C GLY A 62 -7.64 -2.04 5.24
N ASN A 63 -6.83 -1.27 4.50
CA ASN A 63 -7.02 -1.00 3.08
C ASN A 63 -5.74 -1.25 2.26
N PHE A 64 -5.87 -1.19 0.93
CA PHE A 64 -4.71 -1.27 0.04
C PHE A 64 -4.72 -0.14 -0.99
N SER A 65 -3.52 0.27 -1.39
CA SER A 65 -3.27 1.26 -2.42
C SER A 65 -2.23 0.72 -3.41
N PHE A 66 -2.13 1.31 -4.59
CA PHE A 66 -1.12 0.88 -5.54
C PHE A 66 -0.45 2.03 -6.29
N VAL A 67 0.81 1.79 -6.64
CA VAL A 67 1.64 2.65 -7.46
C VAL A 67 1.70 2.08 -8.86
N GLN A 68 1.31 2.89 -9.82
CA GLN A 68 1.37 2.59 -11.24
C GLN A 68 2.38 3.48 -11.93
N ALA A 69 3.19 2.90 -12.81
CA ALA A 69 4.11 3.70 -13.62
C ALA A 69 4.62 2.92 -14.85
N PRO A 70 5.00 3.59 -15.92
CA PRO A 70 5.76 2.98 -17.01
C PRO A 70 7.08 2.37 -16.52
N PRO A 71 7.68 1.45 -17.27
CA PRO A 71 9.03 0.97 -16.98
C PRO A 71 10.03 2.12 -16.87
N LYS A 72 11.04 1.99 -16.01
CA LYS A 72 12.13 2.96 -15.80
C LYS A 72 11.73 4.33 -15.22
N THR A 73 10.55 4.49 -14.65
CA THR A 73 10.09 5.70 -13.94
C THR A 73 10.45 5.71 -12.45
N LYS A 74 11.54 5.05 -12.06
CA LYS A 74 12.07 5.08 -10.69
C LYS A 74 11.07 4.63 -9.60
N LYS A 75 10.13 3.69 -9.92
CA LYS A 75 9.14 3.14 -8.98
C LYS A 75 9.75 2.70 -7.66
N THR A 76 10.79 1.88 -7.71
CA THR A 76 11.46 1.34 -6.53
C THR A 76 12.12 2.44 -5.66
N PHE A 77 12.50 3.58 -6.24
CA PHE A 77 12.95 4.74 -5.45
C PHE A 77 11.79 5.40 -4.73
N PHE A 78 10.64 5.54 -5.38
CA PHE A 78 9.43 6.05 -4.73
C PHE A 78 8.96 5.13 -3.59
N ILE A 79 8.97 3.82 -3.82
CA ILE A 79 8.68 2.83 -2.77
C ILE A 79 9.68 2.93 -1.61
N SER A 80 10.97 3.12 -1.90
CA SER A 80 11.97 3.37 -0.84
C SER A 80 11.65 4.62 -0.04
N LEU A 81 11.19 5.69 -0.68
CA LEU A 81 10.76 6.92 -0.01
C LEU A 81 9.58 6.64 0.94
N LEU A 82 8.51 6.00 0.46
CA LEU A 82 7.34 5.67 1.28
C LEU A 82 7.70 4.74 2.45
N ALA A 83 8.49 3.70 2.19
CA ALA A 83 8.97 2.78 3.22
C ALA A 83 9.79 3.49 4.30
N SER A 84 10.67 4.40 3.90
CA SER A 84 11.51 5.17 4.83
C SER A 84 10.69 6.14 5.67
N VAL A 85 9.73 6.83 5.05
CA VAL A 85 8.77 7.69 5.75
C VAL A 85 8.00 6.90 6.80
N TYR A 86 7.50 5.72 6.44
CA TYR A 86 6.76 4.88 7.36
C TYR A 86 7.61 4.40 8.54
N LEU A 87 8.85 3.97 8.28
CA LEU A 87 9.75 3.44 9.32
C LEU A 87 10.27 4.52 10.27
N SER A 88 10.52 5.74 9.78
CA SER A 88 11.15 6.79 10.57
C SER A 88 10.25 7.38 11.65
N ASP A 89 8.92 7.31 11.51
CA ASP A 89 7.95 8.02 12.36
C ASP A 89 8.25 9.54 12.52
N GLN A 90 9.03 10.12 11.60
CA GLN A 90 9.52 11.50 11.67
C GLN A 90 9.25 12.24 10.36
N ASN A 91 9.07 13.56 10.45
CA ASN A 91 8.84 14.43 9.30
C ASN A 91 10.13 14.77 8.55
N HIS A 92 10.93 13.78 8.17
CA HIS A 92 12.21 14.03 7.47
C HIS A 92 12.07 14.33 5.98
N PHE A 93 10.90 14.09 5.40
CA PHE A 93 10.71 14.04 3.95
C PHE A 93 9.80 15.15 3.46
N GLY A 94 10.29 16.38 3.40
CA GLY A 94 9.55 17.51 2.85
C GLY A 94 8.39 18.02 3.71
N GLY A 95 8.39 17.70 5.02
CA GLY A 95 7.47 18.28 6.02
C GLY A 95 6.06 17.71 6.03
N ASN A 96 5.46 17.46 4.87
CA ASN A 96 4.05 17.07 4.74
C ASN A 96 3.83 15.59 4.43
N LEU A 97 4.88 14.84 4.06
CA LEU A 97 4.83 13.40 3.89
C LEU A 97 5.17 12.72 5.22
N LYS A 98 4.19 12.06 5.82
CA LYS A 98 4.28 11.52 7.18
C LYS A 98 3.96 10.04 7.22
N GLY A 99 4.73 9.28 8.01
CA GLY A 99 4.39 7.93 8.45
C GLY A 99 3.65 7.96 9.79
N HIS A 100 2.77 7.00 9.99
CA HIS A 100 1.99 6.84 11.23
C HIS A 100 2.11 5.38 11.70
N ARG A 101 3.36 4.93 11.90
CA ARG A 101 3.69 3.53 12.20
C ARG A 101 3.23 3.10 13.59
N GLU A 102 3.39 3.97 14.58
CA GLU A 102 3.06 3.69 15.99
C GLU A 102 3.66 2.38 16.51
N GLY A 103 4.93 2.13 16.15
CA GLY A 103 5.64 0.91 16.54
C GLY A 103 5.31 -0.36 15.73
N LYS A 104 4.44 -0.28 14.71
CA LYS A 104 4.13 -1.43 13.84
C LYS A 104 5.29 -1.76 12.90
N GLU A 105 5.28 -2.98 12.38
CA GLU A 105 6.32 -3.52 11.51
C GLU A 105 6.02 -3.27 10.03
N LEU A 106 7.07 -3.13 9.23
CA LEU A 106 7.03 -3.09 7.77
C LEU A 106 7.51 -4.41 7.19
N ILE A 107 6.68 -5.04 6.37
CA ILE A 107 7.06 -6.17 5.51
C ILE A 107 7.28 -5.65 4.09
N HIS A 108 8.48 -5.80 3.53
CA HIS A 108 8.81 -5.37 2.18
C HIS A 108 9.22 -6.57 1.33
N ILE A 109 8.42 -6.86 0.34
CA ILE A 109 8.57 -7.97 -0.59
C ILE A 109 8.90 -7.42 -1.97
N ASP A 110 9.99 -7.92 -2.54
CA ASP A 110 10.37 -7.70 -3.94
C ASP A 110 10.28 -9.03 -4.69
N THR A 111 9.55 -9.05 -5.79
CA THR A 111 9.32 -10.26 -6.58
C THR A 111 10.13 -10.30 -7.88
N GLU A 112 10.70 -9.16 -8.29
CA GLU A 112 11.33 -8.98 -9.60
C GLU A 112 12.85 -9.05 -9.55
N MET A 113 13.49 -8.49 -8.53
CA MET A 113 14.92 -8.27 -8.50
C MET A 113 15.71 -9.45 -7.93
N GLY A 114 16.96 -9.59 -8.39
CA GLY A 114 17.92 -10.52 -7.78
C GLY A 114 18.38 -10.02 -6.40
N LYS A 115 18.83 -10.96 -5.54
CA LYS A 115 19.18 -10.72 -4.13
C LYS A 115 20.08 -9.50 -3.90
N TRP A 116 21.07 -9.27 -4.76
CA TRP A 116 21.98 -8.12 -4.62
C TRP A 116 21.26 -6.77 -4.82
N HIS A 117 20.37 -6.69 -5.81
CA HIS A 117 19.59 -5.48 -6.07
C HIS A 117 18.54 -5.23 -4.98
N CYS A 118 17.85 -6.29 -4.52
CA CYS A 118 16.95 -6.19 -3.37
C CYS A 118 17.70 -5.63 -2.15
N GLN A 119 18.89 -6.17 -1.84
CA GLN A 119 19.68 -5.70 -0.71
C GLN A 119 20.02 -4.20 -0.81
N LYS A 120 20.34 -3.71 -2.02
CA LYS A 120 20.56 -2.27 -2.24
C LYS A 120 19.33 -1.42 -1.92
N VAL A 121 18.16 -1.90 -2.34
CA VAL A 121 16.88 -1.21 -2.05
C VAL A 121 16.63 -1.18 -0.55
N PHE A 122 16.73 -2.33 0.11
CA PHE A 122 16.46 -2.45 1.54
C PHE A 122 17.46 -1.65 2.40
N LYS A 123 18.74 -1.64 2.03
CA LYS A 123 19.75 -0.80 2.69
C LYS A 123 19.44 0.68 2.51
N ARG A 124 19.01 1.12 1.33
CA ARG A 124 18.57 2.50 1.08
C ARG A 124 17.44 2.90 2.03
N VAL A 125 16.44 2.05 2.20
CA VAL A 125 15.33 2.31 3.12
C VAL A 125 15.82 2.43 4.56
N ALA A 126 16.67 1.51 5.02
CA ALA A 126 17.23 1.54 6.37
C ALA A 126 18.10 2.78 6.61
N GLU A 127 18.91 3.17 5.61
CA GLU A 127 19.74 4.38 5.67
C GLU A 127 18.88 5.65 5.76
N MET A 128 17.87 5.77 4.90
CA MET A 128 16.98 6.94 4.88
C MET A 128 16.11 7.05 6.13
N SER A 129 15.63 5.93 6.67
CA SER A 129 14.80 5.92 7.88
C SER A 129 15.63 6.04 9.18
N GLY A 130 16.92 5.79 9.11
CA GLY A 130 17.81 5.74 10.28
C GLY A 130 17.60 4.49 11.15
N THR A 131 16.83 3.51 10.68
CA THR A 131 16.57 2.26 11.42
C THR A 131 16.34 1.07 10.47
N SER A 132 16.70 -0.11 10.95
CA SER A 132 16.31 -1.40 10.36
C SER A 132 15.42 -2.21 11.29
N ASP A 133 15.13 -1.68 12.47
CA ASP A 133 14.24 -2.33 13.42
C ASP A 133 12.81 -2.35 12.88
N SER A 134 12.11 -3.44 13.11
CA SER A 134 10.74 -3.63 12.61
C SER A 134 10.62 -3.62 11.06
N TYR A 135 11.71 -3.92 10.35
CA TYR A 135 11.79 -3.98 8.90
C TYR A 135 12.12 -5.39 8.41
N LEU A 136 11.08 -6.13 7.99
CA LEU A 136 11.19 -7.47 7.46
C LEU A 136 11.29 -7.41 5.94
N THR A 137 12.36 -7.97 5.36
CA THR A 137 12.68 -7.81 3.93
C THR A 137 12.87 -9.14 3.23
N TYR A 138 12.22 -9.32 2.08
CA TYR A 138 12.24 -10.58 1.34
C TYR A 138 12.33 -10.37 -0.17
N GLY A 139 13.24 -11.09 -0.83
CA GLY A 139 13.37 -11.15 -2.28
C GLY A 139 12.85 -12.49 -2.81
N LEU A 140 11.70 -12.50 -3.46
CA LEU A 140 10.95 -13.70 -3.82
C LEU A 140 11.08 -14.11 -5.29
N ARG A 141 11.99 -13.51 -6.06
CA ARG A 141 12.18 -13.81 -7.49
C ARG A 141 12.35 -15.30 -7.81
N ARG A 142 12.93 -16.07 -6.87
CA ARG A 142 13.31 -17.48 -7.10
C ARG A 142 12.16 -18.46 -6.98
N ILE A 143 11.02 -18.05 -6.43
CA ILE A 143 9.89 -18.93 -6.15
C ILE A 143 8.69 -18.61 -7.04
N GLY A 144 7.85 -19.63 -7.26
CA GLY A 144 6.65 -19.50 -8.08
C GLY A 144 5.55 -18.66 -7.43
N TYR A 145 4.58 -18.19 -8.23
CA TYR A 145 3.56 -17.25 -7.75
C TYR A 145 2.71 -17.80 -6.59
N LYS A 146 2.36 -19.10 -6.61
CA LYS A 146 1.60 -19.73 -5.52
C LYS A 146 2.37 -19.70 -4.20
N ASP A 147 3.66 -20.03 -4.25
CA ASP A 147 4.50 -20.03 -3.06
C ASP A 147 4.80 -18.62 -2.56
N ARG A 148 4.80 -17.60 -3.44
CA ARG A 148 4.87 -16.20 -3.04
C ARG A 148 3.65 -15.81 -2.21
N ILE A 149 2.44 -16.20 -2.64
CA ILE A 149 1.19 -15.96 -1.91
C ILE A 149 1.24 -16.64 -0.54
N ASN A 150 1.56 -17.92 -0.50
CA ASN A 150 1.68 -18.72 0.74
C ASN A 150 2.74 -18.10 1.69
N PHE A 151 3.82 -17.58 1.15
CA PHE A 151 4.86 -16.93 1.94
C PHE A 151 4.41 -15.59 2.53
N ILE A 152 3.59 -14.83 1.82
CA ILE A 152 2.98 -13.60 2.36
C ILE A 152 2.04 -13.95 3.51
N ASP A 153 1.17 -14.97 3.34
CA ASP A 153 0.33 -15.50 4.41
C ASP A 153 1.17 -15.85 5.64
N TYR A 154 2.24 -16.62 5.44
CA TYR A 154 3.16 -17.00 6.51
C TYR A 154 3.83 -15.81 7.20
N CYS A 155 4.21 -14.78 6.46
CA CYS A 155 4.80 -13.57 7.03
C CYS A 155 3.81 -12.82 7.91
N LEU A 156 2.59 -12.61 7.42
CA LEU A 156 1.54 -11.91 8.15
C LEU A 156 1.08 -12.66 9.40
N GLU A 157 1.05 -14.00 9.33
CA GLU A 157 0.55 -14.84 10.43
C GLU A 157 1.61 -15.18 11.47
N HIS A 158 2.87 -15.35 11.05
CA HIS A 158 3.89 -15.95 11.92
C HIS A 158 5.17 -15.13 12.08
N LYS A 159 5.48 -14.19 11.19
CA LYS A 159 6.74 -13.44 11.23
C LYS A 159 6.59 -12.04 11.78
N ALA A 160 5.60 -11.31 11.34
CA ALA A 160 5.32 -9.99 11.86
C ALA A 160 4.44 -10.10 13.11
N LYS A 161 4.89 -9.57 14.23
CA LYS A 161 4.10 -9.57 15.47
C LYS A 161 2.98 -8.53 15.41
N ASN A 162 3.21 -7.45 14.69
CA ASN A 162 2.29 -6.34 14.54
C ASN A 162 2.54 -5.66 13.18
N ALA A 163 2.18 -6.34 12.09
CA ALA A 163 2.34 -5.80 10.74
C ALA A 163 1.46 -4.55 10.56
N GLY A 164 2.04 -3.46 10.09
CA GLY A 164 1.29 -2.24 9.80
C GLY A 164 1.37 -1.83 8.33
N LEU A 165 2.48 -2.13 7.65
CA LEU A 165 2.62 -1.89 6.22
C LEU A 165 3.20 -3.14 5.53
N LEU A 166 2.52 -3.59 4.47
CA LEU A 166 3.03 -4.60 3.55
C LEU A 166 3.28 -3.94 2.20
N ILE A 167 4.51 -3.98 1.72
CA ILE A 167 4.88 -3.55 0.38
C ILE A 167 5.08 -4.78 -0.50
N VAL A 168 4.42 -4.80 -1.68
CA VAL A 168 4.59 -5.82 -2.71
C VAL A 168 5.07 -5.14 -3.99
N ASP A 169 6.38 -5.10 -4.20
CA ASP A 169 7.03 -4.55 -5.40
C ASP A 169 7.22 -5.70 -6.39
N GLY A 170 6.29 -5.79 -7.21
CA GLY A 170 5.72 -6.37 -8.38
C GLY A 170 4.49 -7.25 -8.10
N ILE A 171 3.31 -6.65 -7.89
CA ILE A 171 2.06 -7.40 -7.62
C ILE A 171 1.69 -8.35 -8.78
N ALA A 172 2.06 -8.03 -10.01
CA ALA A 172 1.82 -8.87 -11.19
C ALA A 172 2.39 -10.28 -11.04
N ASP A 173 3.46 -10.42 -10.30
CA ASP A 173 4.15 -11.70 -10.06
C ASP A 173 3.44 -12.61 -9.04
N LEU A 174 2.32 -12.18 -8.47
CA LEU A 174 1.42 -13.01 -7.68
C LEU A 174 0.35 -13.71 -8.54
N CYS A 175 0.34 -13.47 -9.86
CA CYS A 175 -0.51 -14.16 -10.84
C CYS A 175 0.38 -14.94 -11.82
N ALA A 176 -0.12 -16.04 -12.36
CA ALA A 176 0.50 -16.71 -13.48
C ALA A 176 0.29 -15.93 -14.78
N ASP A 177 -0.90 -15.35 -14.96
CA ASP A 177 -1.26 -14.45 -16.06
C ASP A 177 -2.14 -13.29 -15.56
N VAL A 178 -1.62 -12.08 -15.68
CA VAL A 178 -2.35 -10.85 -15.32
C VAL A 178 -3.56 -10.57 -16.21
N ASN A 179 -3.70 -11.26 -17.33
CA ASN A 179 -4.85 -11.18 -18.23
C ASN A 179 -5.90 -12.28 -17.95
N ASN A 180 -5.60 -13.24 -17.07
CA ASN A 180 -6.59 -14.18 -16.59
C ASN A 180 -7.50 -13.47 -15.58
N ILE A 181 -8.82 -13.45 -15.87
CA ILE A 181 -9.82 -12.74 -15.07
C ILE A 181 -9.93 -13.35 -13.66
N GLU A 182 -9.96 -14.67 -13.56
CA GLU A 182 -10.14 -15.38 -12.28
C GLU A 182 -8.93 -15.20 -11.38
N GLU A 183 -7.71 -15.38 -11.89
CA GLU A 183 -6.48 -15.19 -11.13
C GLU A 183 -6.30 -13.73 -10.69
N SER A 184 -6.57 -12.78 -11.58
CA SER A 184 -6.51 -11.35 -11.29
C SER A 184 -7.50 -10.96 -10.19
N ASN A 185 -8.74 -11.46 -10.28
CA ASN A 185 -9.75 -11.23 -9.24
C ASN A 185 -9.33 -11.87 -7.91
N ALA A 186 -8.87 -13.13 -7.93
CA ALA A 186 -8.42 -13.84 -6.74
C ALA A 186 -7.24 -13.10 -6.05
N CYS A 187 -6.29 -12.58 -6.82
CA CYS A 187 -5.18 -11.79 -6.29
C CYS A 187 -5.68 -10.55 -5.54
N VAL A 188 -6.62 -9.79 -6.14
CA VAL A 188 -7.15 -8.59 -5.50
C VAL A 188 -8.04 -8.92 -4.29
N GLN A 189 -8.80 -10.00 -4.33
CA GLN A 189 -9.55 -10.50 -3.17
C GLN A 189 -8.59 -10.82 -2.01
N ARG A 190 -7.46 -11.47 -2.30
CA ARG A 190 -6.44 -11.76 -1.28
C ARG A 190 -5.87 -10.48 -0.64
N LEU A 191 -5.65 -9.40 -1.41
CA LEU A 191 -5.24 -8.11 -0.85
C LEU A 191 -6.29 -7.54 0.11
N MET A 192 -7.58 -7.65 -0.25
CA MET A 192 -8.68 -7.21 0.61
C MET A 192 -8.75 -8.04 1.91
N GLU A 193 -8.62 -9.36 1.80
CA GLU A 193 -8.60 -10.28 2.95
C GLU A 193 -7.42 -9.98 3.88
N TRP A 194 -6.19 -9.87 3.35
CA TRP A 194 -5.01 -9.56 4.16
C TRP A 194 -5.14 -8.21 4.87
N SER A 195 -5.54 -7.18 4.12
CA SER A 195 -5.66 -5.84 4.71
C SER A 195 -6.68 -5.81 5.85
N ALA A 196 -7.84 -6.44 5.68
CA ALA A 196 -8.89 -6.49 6.69
C ALA A 196 -8.49 -7.37 7.89
N LYS A 197 -8.07 -8.63 7.62
CA LYS A 197 -7.75 -9.62 8.68
C LYS A 197 -6.63 -9.15 9.60
N TYR A 198 -5.58 -8.55 9.03
CA TYR A 198 -4.39 -8.15 9.80
C TYR A 198 -4.36 -6.66 10.13
N ASN A 199 -5.40 -5.91 9.76
CA ASN A 199 -5.46 -4.44 9.89
C ASN A 199 -4.16 -3.78 9.41
N VAL A 200 -3.64 -4.24 8.26
CA VAL A 200 -2.41 -3.78 7.61
C VAL A 200 -2.74 -2.91 6.41
N HIS A 201 -1.98 -1.84 6.17
CA HIS A 201 -2.02 -1.18 4.86
C HIS A 201 -1.16 -1.93 3.86
N ILE A 202 -1.68 -2.20 2.65
CA ILE A 202 -0.90 -2.87 1.60
C ILE A 202 -0.62 -1.88 0.47
N MET A 203 0.65 -1.68 0.15
CA MET A 203 1.11 -0.88 -0.98
C MET A 203 1.65 -1.79 -2.08
N CYS A 204 0.94 -1.85 -3.20
CA CYS A 204 1.32 -2.65 -4.36
C CYS A 204 1.98 -1.80 -5.44
N VAL A 205 2.83 -2.43 -6.26
CA VAL A 205 3.43 -1.81 -7.44
C VAL A 205 3.05 -2.60 -8.69
N ILE A 206 2.59 -1.88 -9.72
CA ILE A 206 2.25 -2.47 -11.01
C ILE A 206 2.78 -1.60 -12.16
N HIS A 207 3.14 -2.23 -13.29
CA HIS A 207 3.48 -1.51 -14.50
C HIS A 207 2.24 -0.94 -15.19
N SER A 208 2.39 0.21 -15.88
CA SER A 208 1.41 0.66 -16.86
C SER A 208 1.56 -0.10 -18.17
N ASN A 209 0.47 -0.23 -18.91
CA ASN A 209 0.53 -0.70 -20.28
C ASN A 209 1.40 0.24 -21.13
N PHE A 210 2.06 -0.34 -22.11
CA PHE A 210 2.90 0.45 -23.04
C PHE A 210 2.02 1.48 -23.79
N GLY A 211 2.44 2.75 -23.75
CA GLY A 211 1.72 3.83 -24.43
C GLY A 211 0.36 4.20 -23.83
N SER A 212 0.07 3.78 -22.61
CA SER A 212 -1.21 4.03 -21.93
C SER A 212 -1.02 4.36 -20.46
N ASP A 213 -1.92 5.18 -19.93
CA ASP A 213 -2.03 5.50 -18.50
C ASP A 213 -2.83 4.45 -17.70
N LYS A 214 -3.11 3.29 -18.28
CA LYS A 214 -3.81 2.21 -17.60
C LYS A 214 -2.84 1.20 -17.02
N PRO A 215 -3.08 0.67 -15.82
CA PRO A 215 -2.29 -0.41 -15.27
C PRO A 215 -2.49 -1.71 -16.08
N THR A 216 -1.50 -2.60 -16.03
CA THR A 216 -1.43 -3.77 -16.89
C THR A 216 -2.52 -4.80 -16.61
N GLY A 217 -3.19 -5.26 -17.67
CA GLY A 217 -4.06 -6.44 -17.68
C GLY A 217 -5.37 -6.28 -16.90
N HIS A 218 -6.05 -7.41 -16.71
CA HIS A 218 -7.23 -7.49 -15.85
C HIS A 218 -6.88 -7.21 -14.40
N LEU A 219 -5.70 -7.62 -13.92
CA LEU A 219 -5.22 -7.31 -12.59
C LEU A 219 -5.23 -5.79 -12.34
N GLY A 220 -4.67 -5.00 -13.25
CA GLY A 220 -4.69 -3.55 -13.15
C GLY A 220 -6.11 -2.97 -13.06
N SER A 221 -7.04 -3.51 -13.87
CA SER A 221 -8.43 -3.07 -13.85
C SER A 221 -9.15 -3.40 -12.53
N PHE A 222 -8.85 -4.54 -11.90
CA PHE A 222 -9.39 -4.89 -10.59
C PHE A 222 -8.78 -4.03 -9.47
N LEU A 223 -7.48 -3.75 -9.51
CA LEU A 223 -6.83 -2.83 -8.58
C LEU A 223 -7.50 -1.44 -8.63
N GLU A 224 -7.73 -0.88 -9.83
CA GLU A 224 -8.39 0.43 -10.00
C GLU A 224 -9.80 0.49 -9.39
N LYS A 225 -10.53 -0.63 -9.39
CA LYS A 225 -11.89 -0.70 -8.85
C LYS A 225 -11.93 -0.84 -7.32
N LYS A 226 -10.90 -1.43 -6.71
CA LYS A 226 -10.94 -1.87 -5.31
C LYS A 226 -9.97 -1.13 -4.39
N ALA A 227 -8.88 -0.58 -4.92
CA ALA A 227 -7.90 0.16 -4.12
C ALA A 227 -8.49 1.43 -3.47
N GLU A 228 -7.93 1.81 -2.35
CA GLU A 228 -8.20 3.07 -1.68
C GLU A 228 -7.61 4.25 -2.47
N THR A 229 -6.33 4.14 -2.84
CA THR A 229 -5.61 5.17 -3.57
C THR A 229 -4.83 4.58 -4.75
N GLN A 230 -4.96 5.21 -5.91
CA GLN A 230 -4.14 4.96 -7.10
C GLN A 230 -3.14 6.09 -7.28
N ILE A 231 -1.86 5.77 -7.20
CA ILE A 231 -0.75 6.69 -7.37
C ILE A 231 -0.15 6.48 -8.76
N GLN A 232 0.03 7.54 -9.52
CA GLN A 232 0.68 7.50 -10.82
C GLN A 232 2.02 8.22 -10.78
N LEU A 233 3.07 7.55 -11.28
CA LEU A 233 4.38 8.16 -11.48
C LEU A 233 4.58 8.46 -12.97
N GLU A 234 5.03 9.66 -13.25
CA GLU A 234 5.32 10.13 -14.61
C GLU A 234 6.67 10.83 -14.65
N ALA A 235 7.38 10.75 -15.79
CA ALA A 235 8.52 11.62 -16.03
C ALA A 235 8.04 13.07 -16.06
N ASN A 236 8.71 13.96 -15.32
CA ASN A 236 8.36 15.37 -15.31
C ASN A 236 8.63 16.00 -16.70
N THR A 237 7.69 16.79 -17.20
CA THR A 237 7.76 17.35 -18.55
C THR A 237 8.74 18.52 -18.66
N VAL A 238 9.01 19.22 -17.56
CA VAL A 238 9.90 20.37 -17.50
C VAL A 238 11.32 19.96 -17.12
N ASN A 239 11.45 19.12 -16.09
CA ASN A 239 12.75 18.62 -15.65
C ASN A 239 12.79 17.10 -15.77
N LYS A 240 13.52 16.58 -16.75
CA LYS A 240 13.59 15.14 -17.07
C LYS A 240 14.20 14.27 -15.96
N GLU A 241 14.91 14.85 -15.01
CA GLU A 241 15.46 14.14 -13.86
C GLU A 241 14.41 13.91 -12.76
N TRP A 242 13.35 14.69 -12.77
CA TRP A 242 12.29 14.63 -11.78
C TRP A 242 11.22 13.60 -12.18
N ILE A 243 10.63 13.01 -11.17
CA ILE A 243 9.45 12.15 -11.31
C ILE A 243 8.29 12.85 -10.62
N THR A 244 7.22 13.05 -11.36
CA THR A 244 5.97 13.61 -10.84
C THR A 244 5.13 12.48 -10.26
N VAL A 245 4.62 12.71 -9.04
CA VAL A 245 3.74 11.80 -8.29
C VAL A 245 2.36 12.41 -8.23
N LYS A 246 1.36 11.72 -8.76
CA LYS A 246 -0.02 12.17 -8.81
C LYS A 246 -0.95 11.21 -8.08
N CYS A 247 -1.91 11.74 -7.34
CA CYS A 247 -3.07 11.00 -6.91
C CYS A 247 -4.04 10.88 -8.09
N LYS A 248 -4.07 9.73 -8.76
CA LYS A 248 -4.97 9.52 -9.92
C LYS A 248 -6.40 9.27 -9.47
N ARG A 249 -6.57 8.54 -8.38
CA ARG A 249 -7.85 8.25 -7.74
C ARG A 249 -7.65 8.11 -6.23
N SER A 250 -8.64 8.52 -5.47
CA SER A 250 -8.75 8.25 -4.03
C SER A 250 -10.21 8.04 -3.65
N ARG A 251 -10.48 7.19 -2.68
CA ARG A 251 -11.81 7.07 -2.05
C ARG A 251 -12.14 8.24 -1.13
N GLY A 252 -11.10 8.91 -0.63
CA GLY A 252 -11.19 10.10 0.22
C GLY A 252 -10.68 11.34 -0.48
N TYR A 253 -9.97 12.19 0.28
CA TYR A 253 -9.31 13.36 -0.26
C TYR A 253 -8.09 12.96 -1.08
N ALA A 254 -7.92 13.59 -2.26
CA ALA A 254 -6.73 13.42 -3.06
C ALA A 254 -5.60 14.28 -2.49
N PHE A 255 -4.40 13.73 -2.39
CA PHE A 255 -3.21 14.49 -2.05
C PHE A 255 -2.71 15.32 -3.25
N ASP A 256 -2.01 16.40 -2.96
CA ASP A 256 -1.48 17.30 -3.99
C ASP A 256 -0.33 16.65 -4.77
N THR A 257 -0.27 16.97 -6.06
CA THR A 257 0.82 16.53 -6.93
C THR A 257 2.15 17.07 -6.44
N PHE A 258 3.15 16.19 -6.33
CA PHE A 258 4.52 16.58 -6.00
C PHE A 258 5.53 15.88 -6.92
N SER A 259 6.79 16.25 -6.78
CA SER A 259 7.85 15.61 -7.54
C SER A 259 8.99 15.17 -6.62
N PHE A 260 9.71 14.15 -7.05
CA PHE A 260 10.97 13.75 -6.42
C PHE A 260 12.04 13.52 -7.49
N LYS A 261 13.29 13.62 -7.09
CA LYS A 261 14.45 13.21 -7.88
C LYS A 261 15.29 12.19 -7.11
N VAL A 262 16.21 11.55 -7.81
CA VAL A 262 17.28 10.76 -7.16
C VAL A 262 18.52 11.63 -7.14
N ASN A 263 19.04 11.92 -5.96
CA ASN A 263 20.22 12.75 -5.79
C ASN A 263 21.53 12.02 -6.17
N GLU A 264 22.66 12.71 -6.08
CA GLU A 264 23.97 12.20 -6.50
C GLU A 264 24.42 10.96 -5.70
N ILE A 265 23.98 10.79 -4.47
CA ILE A 265 24.28 9.62 -3.64
C ILE A 265 23.27 8.47 -3.81
N GLY A 266 22.30 8.63 -4.75
CA GLY A 266 21.34 7.59 -5.08
C GLY A 266 20.14 7.48 -4.14
N LEU A 267 19.81 8.54 -3.40
CA LEU A 267 18.63 8.59 -2.54
C LEU A 267 17.51 9.42 -3.17
N PRO A 268 16.23 9.00 -3.05
CA PRO A 268 15.11 9.82 -3.47
C PRO A 268 14.91 11.01 -2.52
N GLU A 269 14.74 12.19 -3.07
CA GLU A 269 14.42 13.41 -2.33
C GLU A 269 13.28 14.15 -2.99
N ILE A 270 12.36 14.70 -2.18
CA ILE A 270 11.24 15.52 -2.66
C ILE A 270 11.80 16.85 -3.17
N VAL A 271 11.29 17.29 -4.33
CA VAL A 271 11.67 18.57 -4.95
C VAL A 271 10.45 19.45 -5.12
N GLY A 272 10.67 20.76 -4.95
CA GLY A 272 9.60 21.76 -4.94
C GLY A 272 8.98 21.92 -3.54
N ASN A 273 8.28 23.03 -3.33
CA ASN A 273 7.51 23.23 -2.11
C ASN A 273 6.24 22.37 -2.17
N LEU A 274 6.09 21.44 -1.25
CA LEU A 274 4.79 20.87 -0.97
C LEU A 274 3.93 22.02 -0.43
N TYR A 275 2.77 22.25 -1.06
CA TYR A 275 1.85 23.31 -0.70
C TYR A 275 1.50 23.22 0.80
N ASP A 276 1.74 24.30 1.54
CA ASP A 276 1.30 24.46 2.92
C ASP A 276 -0.02 25.26 2.91
N PRO A 277 -1.17 24.60 3.19
CA PRO A 277 -2.47 25.26 3.14
C PRO A 277 -2.65 26.36 4.21
N LEU A 278 -1.71 26.49 5.16
CA LEU A 278 -1.73 27.52 6.20
C LEU A 278 -0.92 28.77 5.84
N GLN A 279 -0.27 28.82 4.67
CA GLN A 279 0.50 29.98 4.20
C GLN A 279 -0.26 30.87 3.20
N ASN A 280 -1.55 30.63 2.95
CA ASN A 280 -2.43 31.51 2.16
C ASN A 280 -3.63 32.01 2.96
#